data_a74d3831f14631d2eef88e137b3b6ad1
#
_entry.id   a74d3831f14631d2eef88e137b3b6ad1
#
_cell.length_a   1.000
_cell.length_b   1.000
_cell.length_c   1.000
_cell.angle_alpha   90.00
_cell.angle_beta   90.00
_cell.angle_gamma   90.00
#
_symmetry.space_group_name_H-M   'P 1'
#
loop_
_entity.id
_entity.type
_entity.pdbx_description
1 polymer ?
#
loop_
_entity_poly.entity_id
_entity_poly.type
_entity_poly.pdbx_seq_one_letter_code
_entity_poly.pdbx_strand_id
1 'polypeptide(L)'
;IAWKAAEPLKSRLEQEEMYKLYTEIEMPLIYSLWHMEQEGVLVKRDKLKEYGDTLKVGIKKLETEIYAETGKEFNINSPKQLGEILFGEMQLPGGKKTKTGYSTAAEVLEKLAPEHPVVQKILDYRQLTKLNSTYAEGLAAYISEDGRIHGKFNQTITATGRISSTEPNLQNIPVRMELGRQI
;
A
#
# COMPACT_ATOMS: atom_id res chain seq x y z
N ILE A 1 -3.53 -29.05 24.13
CA ILE A 1 -4.50 -27.94 24.27
C ILE A 1 -5.48 -27.95 23.10
N ALA A 2 -5.03 -27.96 21.84
CA ALA A 2 -5.90 -27.94 20.64
C ALA A 2 -6.98 -29.06 20.66
N TRP A 3 -6.60 -30.30 20.97
CA TRP A 3 -7.53 -31.43 21.03
C TRP A 3 -8.66 -31.22 22.04
N LYS A 4 -8.37 -30.62 23.21
CA LYS A 4 -9.38 -30.34 24.23
C LYS A 4 -10.34 -29.22 23.85
N ALA A 5 -9.96 -28.35 22.91
CA ALA A 5 -10.78 -27.24 22.43
C ALA A 5 -11.70 -27.65 21.27
N ALA A 6 -11.45 -28.79 20.61
CA ALA A 6 -12.15 -29.18 19.38
C ALA A 6 -13.68 -29.33 19.60
N GLU A 7 -14.10 -30.11 20.59
CA GLU A 7 -15.54 -30.36 20.85
C GLU A 7 -16.27 -29.08 21.30
N PRO A 8 -15.74 -28.28 22.27
CA PRO A 8 -16.39 -27.02 22.63
C PRO A 8 -16.51 -26.03 21.47
N LEU A 9 -15.49 -25.93 20.61
CA LEU A 9 -15.52 -25.05 19.45
C LEU A 9 -16.51 -25.53 18.38
N LYS A 10 -16.56 -26.85 18.13
CA LYS A 10 -17.56 -27.44 17.24
C LYS A 10 -18.97 -27.14 17.69
N SER A 11 -19.29 -27.43 18.97
CA SER A 11 -20.60 -27.16 19.54
C SER A 11 -21.00 -25.68 19.43
N ARG A 12 -20.03 -24.76 19.59
CA ARG A 12 -20.28 -23.33 19.43
C ARG A 12 -20.56 -22.98 17.96
N LEU A 13 -19.82 -23.53 17.01
CA LEU A 13 -20.06 -23.32 15.57
C LEU A 13 -21.44 -23.83 15.14
N GLU A 14 -21.90 -24.95 15.71
CA GLU A 14 -23.24 -25.49 15.49
C GLU A 14 -24.33 -24.57 16.05
N GLN A 15 -24.14 -24.07 17.27
CA GLN A 15 -25.06 -23.11 17.91
C GLN A 15 -25.16 -21.77 17.17
N GLU A 16 -24.05 -21.30 16.59
CA GLU A 16 -23.99 -20.07 15.81
C GLU A 16 -24.33 -20.29 14.31
N GLU A 17 -24.78 -21.48 13.91
CA GLU A 17 -25.11 -21.88 12.52
C GLU A 17 -23.94 -21.70 11.53
N MET A 18 -22.69 -21.71 12.03
CA MET A 18 -21.47 -21.51 11.24
C MET A 18 -20.75 -22.83 10.88
N TYR A 19 -21.21 -23.97 11.41
CA TYR A 19 -20.50 -25.25 11.21
C TYR A 19 -20.41 -25.66 9.74
N LYS A 20 -21.47 -25.40 8.96
CA LYS A 20 -21.48 -25.66 7.51
C LYS A 20 -20.49 -24.77 6.76
N LEU A 21 -20.44 -23.48 7.08
CA LEU A 21 -19.44 -22.57 6.53
C LEU A 21 -18.02 -23.07 6.81
N TYR A 22 -17.75 -23.45 8.06
CA TYR A 22 -16.47 -23.98 8.47
C TYR A 22 -16.06 -25.24 7.70
N THR A 23 -16.94 -26.23 7.58
CA THR A 23 -16.60 -27.53 6.98
C THR A 23 -16.60 -27.54 5.46
N GLU A 24 -17.47 -26.77 4.81
CA GLU A 24 -17.65 -26.82 3.36
C GLU A 24 -16.85 -25.72 2.63
N ILE A 25 -16.47 -24.65 3.31
CA ILE A 25 -15.76 -23.51 2.71
C ILE A 25 -14.41 -23.29 3.37
N GLU A 26 -14.38 -22.96 4.66
CA GLU A 26 -13.14 -22.51 5.32
C GLU A 26 -12.06 -23.62 5.39
N MET A 27 -12.45 -24.83 5.75
CA MET A 27 -11.50 -25.94 5.83
C MET A 27 -10.95 -26.39 4.47
N PRO A 28 -11.76 -26.58 3.41
CA PRO A 28 -11.25 -26.87 2.07
C PRO A 28 -10.39 -25.76 1.49
N LEU A 29 -10.70 -24.47 1.79
CA LEU A 29 -9.95 -23.33 1.32
C LEU A 29 -8.50 -23.33 1.80
N ILE A 30 -8.20 -23.89 2.97
CA ILE A 30 -6.82 -24.02 3.48
C ILE A 30 -5.90 -24.67 2.45
N TYR A 31 -6.35 -25.75 1.79
CA TYR A 31 -5.54 -26.43 0.78
C TYR A 31 -5.28 -25.56 -0.44
N SER A 32 -6.29 -24.82 -0.90
CA SER A 32 -6.15 -23.91 -2.04
C SER A 32 -5.16 -22.79 -1.73
N LEU A 33 -5.28 -22.16 -0.56
CA LEU A 33 -4.37 -21.11 -0.13
C LEU A 33 -2.94 -21.65 0.07
N TRP A 34 -2.79 -22.83 0.67
CA TRP A 34 -1.48 -23.46 0.81
C TRP A 34 -0.83 -23.72 -0.54
N HIS A 35 -1.57 -24.26 -1.52
CA HIS A 35 -1.05 -24.45 -2.88
C HIS A 35 -0.64 -23.12 -3.54
N MET A 36 -1.44 -22.05 -3.38
CA MET A 36 -1.09 -20.74 -3.89
C MET A 36 0.20 -20.19 -3.26
N GLU A 37 0.39 -20.40 -1.96
CA GLU A 37 1.63 -20.01 -1.26
C GLU A 37 2.84 -20.82 -1.75
N GLN A 38 2.69 -22.13 -1.97
CA GLN A 38 3.76 -22.98 -2.49
C GLN A 38 4.11 -22.67 -3.95
N GLU A 39 3.11 -22.44 -4.80
CA GLU A 39 3.31 -22.09 -6.20
C GLU A 39 3.90 -20.68 -6.35
N GLY A 40 3.44 -19.72 -5.57
CA GLY A 40 3.86 -18.32 -5.64
C GLY A 40 3.49 -17.65 -6.96
N VAL A 41 3.89 -16.39 -7.10
CA VAL A 41 3.64 -15.54 -8.28
C VAL A 41 4.96 -15.26 -9.00
N LEU A 42 5.07 -15.65 -10.27
CA LEU A 42 6.26 -15.38 -11.07
C LEU A 42 6.41 -13.87 -11.33
N VAL A 43 7.57 -13.32 -11.00
CA VAL A 43 7.89 -11.91 -11.19
C VAL A 43 9.11 -11.76 -12.09
N LYS A 44 8.98 -10.97 -13.14
CA LYS A 44 10.09 -10.62 -14.04
C LYS A 44 10.92 -9.51 -13.38
N ARG A 45 11.97 -9.91 -12.66
CA ARG A 45 12.86 -9.00 -11.91
C ARG A 45 13.36 -7.81 -12.74
N ASP A 46 13.75 -8.07 -14.01
CA ASP A 46 14.26 -7.02 -14.89
C ASP A 46 13.19 -5.99 -15.23
N LYS A 47 11.95 -6.45 -15.45
CA LYS A 47 10.82 -5.54 -15.73
C LYS A 47 10.42 -4.72 -14.50
N LEU A 48 10.44 -5.33 -13.32
CA LEU A 48 10.20 -4.60 -12.08
C LEU A 48 11.27 -3.54 -11.82
N LYS A 49 12.55 -3.86 -12.15
CA LYS A 49 13.65 -2.89 -12.06
C LYS A 49 13.46 -1.74 -13.07
N GLU A 50 13.19 -2.04 -14.33
CA GLU A 50 12.94 -1.05 -15.40
C GLU A 50 11.79 -0.10 -14.99
N TYR A 51 10.72 -0.65 -14.43
CA TYR A 51 9.61 0.12 -13.89
C TYR A 51 10.06 1.07 -12.76
N GLY A 52 10.82 0.55 -11.79
CA GLY A 52 11.36 1.37 -10.70
C GLY A 52 12.29 2.49 -11.18
N ASP A 53 13.15 2.21 -12.16
CA ASP A 53 14.04 3.21 -12.74
C ASP A 53 13.23 4.32 -13.44
N THR A 54 12.16 3.98 -14.15
CA THR A 54 11.24 4.95 -14.76
C THR A 54 10.57 5.84 -13.71
N LEU A 55 10.09 5.25 -12.60
CA LEU A 55 9.50 6.01 -11.49
C LEU A 55 10.51 6.98 -10.87
N LYS A 56 11.77 6.55 -10.68
CA LYS A 56 12.84 7.41 -10.12
C LYS A 56 13.12 8.64 -10.97
N VAL A 57 13.09 8.50 -12.29
CA VAL A 57 13.21 9.65 -13.20
C VAL A 57 12.07 10.65 -12.99
N GLY A 58 10.83 10.16 -12.91
CA GLY A 58 9.66 11.00 -12.65
C GLY A 58 9.71 11.68 -11.28
N ILE A 59 10.11 10.95 -10.24
CA ILE A 59 10.28 11.45 -8.87
C ILE A 59 11.30 12.59 -8.86
N LYS A 60 12.47 12.40 -9.50
CA LYS A 60 13.53 13.41 -9.53
C LYS A 60 13.12 14.67 -10.29
N LYS A 61 12.39 14.51 -11.39
CA LYS A 61 11.83 15.63 -12.13
C LYS A 61 10.87 16.45 -11.26
N LEU A 62 9.89 15.80 -10.63
CA LEU A 62 8.91 16.47 -9.76
C LEU A 62 9.58 17.13 -8.56
N GLU A 63 10.56 16.48 -7.94
CA GLU A 63 11.35 17.05 -6.84
C GLU A 63 11.98 18.37 -7.25
N THR A 64 12.67 18.40 -8.41
CA THR A 64 13.31 19.61 -8.93
C THR A 64 12.28 20.71 -9.21
N GLU A 65 11.14 20.39 -9.80
CA GLU A 65 10.09 21.35 -10.08
C GLU A 65 9.45 21.92 -8.80
N ILE A 66 9.20 21.05 -7.79
CA ILE A 66 8.66 21.48 -6.49
C ILE A 66 9.64 22.42 -5.79
N TYR A 67 10.92 22.10 -5.76
CA TYR A 67 11.94 22.99 -5.16
C TYR A 67 12.06 24.33 -5.89
N ALA A 68 11.96 24.32 -7.21
CA ALA A 68 11.95 25.57 -7.98
C ALA A 68 10.75 26.47 -7.65
N GLU A 69 9.55 25.89 -7.47
CA GLU A 69 8.34 26.63 -7.15
C GLU A 69 8.29 27.09 -5.68
N THR A 70 8.83 26.30 -4.76
CA THR A 70 8.85 26.64 -3.32
C THR A 70 10.07 27.48 -2.93
N GLY A 71 11.08 27.58 -3.81
CA GLY A 71 12.33 28.31 -3.56
C GLY A 71 13.26 27.65 -2.55
N LYS A 72 12.98 26.41 -2.12
CA LYS A 72 13.74 25.69 -1.09
C LYS A 72 13.79 24.19 -1.34
N GLU A 73 14.87 23.56 -0.88
CA GLU A 73 14.97 22.12 -0.75
C GLU A 73 14.51 21.68 0.63
N PHE A 74 13.66 20.66 0.69
CA PHE A 74 13.13 20.06 1.91
C PHE A 74 12.67 18.62 1.68
N ASN A 75 12.39 17.87 2.74
CA ASN A 75 11.84 16.53 2.59
C ASN A 75 10.34 16.60 2.30
N ILE A 76 9.96 16.43 1.01
CA ILE A 76 8.57 16.46 0.52
C ILE A 76 7.72 15.37 1.18
N ASN A 77 8.33 14.23 1.57
CA ASN A 77 7.65 13.16 2.28
C ASN A 77 7.46 13.44 3.78
N SER A 78 8.06 14.50 4.33
CA SER A 78 7.85 14.91 5.71
C SER A 78 6.58 15.77 5.85
N PRO A 79 5.50 15.30 6.50
CA PRO A 79 4.29 16.10 6.67
C PRO A 79 4.55 17.43 7.38
N LYS A 80 5.51 17.44 8.33
CA LYS A 80 5.86 18.64 9.10
C LYS A 80 6.53 19.69 8.22
N GLN A 81 7.56 19.30 7.46
CA GLN A 81 8.28 20.23 6.59
C GLN A 81 7.39 20.73 5.46
N LEU A 82 6.66 19.82 4.81
CA LEU A 82 5.73 20.19 3.75
C LEU A 82 4.63 21.12 4.26
N GLY A 83 4.06 20.86 5.42
CA GLY A 83 3.03 21.70 6.01
C GLY A 83 3.53 23.13 6.31
N GLU A 84 4.78 23.27 6.80
CA GLU A 84 5.40 24.56 7.04
C GLU A 84 5.63 25.35 5.74
N ILE A 85 6.11 24.69 4.70
CA ILE A 85 6.30 25.32 3.38
C ILE A 85 4.95 25.79 2.80
N LEU A 86 3.96 24.90 2.71
CA LEU A 86 2.70 25.23 2.03
C LEU A 86 1.86 26.24 2.82
N PHE A 87 1.72 26.06 4.12
CA PHE A 87 0.79 26.85 4.93
C PHE A 87 1.47 27.93 5.77
N GLY A 88 2.75 27.76 6.14
CA GLY A 88 3.53 28.75 6.86
C GLY A 88 4.15 29.80 5.93
N GLU A 89 4.92 29.36 4.93
CA GLU A 89 5.69 30.28 4.05
C GLU A 89 4.89 30.71 2.82
N MET A 90 4.31 29.77 2.07
CA MET A 90 3.50 30.08 0.89
C MET A 90 2.09 30.62 1.24
N GLN A 91 1.68 30.47 2.51
CA GLN A 91 0.40 30.95 3.03
C GLN A 91 -0.83 30.46 2.24
N LEU A 92 -0.79 29.21 1.75
CA LEU A 92 -1.92 28.63 1.04
C LEU A 92 -3.15 28.52 1.96
N PRO A 93 -4.38 28.70 1.41
CA PRO A 93 -5.60 28.62 2.21
C PRO A 93 -5.84 27.20 2.76
N GLY A 94 -6.69 27.08 3.78
CA GLY A 94 -7.14 25.78 4.29
C GLY A 94 -6.16 25.00 5.16
N GLY A 95 -5.07 25.64 5.61
CA GLY A 95 -4.09 25.04 6.53
C GLY A 95 -4.70 24.66 7.88
N LYS A 96 -5.08 23.38 8.04
CA LYS A 96 -5.66 22.84 9.28
C LYS A 96 -4.54 22.48 10.26
N LYS A 97 -4.41 23.24 11.35
CA LYS A 97 -3.42 22.94 12.40
C LYS A 97 -3.82 21.67 13.16
N THR A 98 -2.86 20.78 13.35
CA THR A 98 -2.93 19.59 14.21
C THR A 98 -1.97 19.76 15.40
N LYS A 99 -1.94 18.79 16.30
CA LYS A 99 -1.00 18.82 17.44
C LYS A 99 0.48 18.85 17.01
N THR A 100 0.79 18.36 15.81
CA THR A 100 2.16 18.20 15.29
C THR A 100 2.51 19.12 14.12
N GLY A 101 1.63 20.08 13.79
CA GLY A 101 1.80 21.01 12.67
C GLY A 101 0.59 21.06 11.76
N TYR A 102 0.78 21.44 10.50
CA TYR A 102 -0.30 21.49 9.51
C TYR A 102 -0.59 20.10 8.94
N SER A 103 -1.88 19.82 8.69
CA SER A 103 -2.28 18.59 7.99
C SER A 103 -1.92 18.66 6.51
N THR A 104 -1.17 17.68 6.03
CA THR A 104 -0.88 17.45 4.61
C THR A 104 -1.46 16.14 4.10
N ALA A 105 -2.61 15.74 4.67
CA ALA A 105 -3.35 14.57 4.21
C ALA A 105 -3.83 14.76 2.76
N ALA A 106 -3.97 13.66 2.01
CA ALA A 106 -4.36 13.70 0.60
C ALA A 106 -5.64 14.53 0.38
N GLU A 107 -6.67 14.33 1.20
CA GLU A 107 -7.94 15.05 1.13
C GLU A 107 -7.81 16.60 1.27
N VAL A 108 -6.78 17.06 2.00
CA VAL A 108 -6.49 18.50 2.16
C VAL A 108 -5.79 19.01 0.91
N LEU A 109 -4.80 18.27 0.42
CA LEU A 109 -4.03 18.67 -0.76
C LEU A 109 -4.87 18.59 -2.05
N GLU A 110 -5.70 17.59 -2.21
CA GLU A 110 -6.60 17.43 -3.36
C GLU A 110 -7.56 18.61 -3.54
N LYS A 111 -7.99 19.24 -2.45
CA LYS A 111 -8.83 20.45 -2.50
C LYS A 111 -8.08 21.68 -2.99
N LEU A 112 -6.77 21.72 -2.79
CA LEU A 112 -5.92 22.86 -3.16
C LEU A 112 -5.31 22.68 -4.55
N ALA A 113 -5.15 21.47 -5.01
CA ALA A 113 -4.49 21.13 -6.27
C ALA A 113 -5.06 21.86 -7.51
N PRO A 114 -6.40 22.07 -7.65
CA PRO A 114 -6.95 22.78 -8.82
C PRO A 114 -6.49 24.25 -8.94
N GLU A 115 -6.21 24.91 -7.82
CA GLU A 115 -5.82 26.32 -7.80
C GLU A 115 -4.30 26.51 -7.63
N HIS A 116 -3.59 25.45 -7.19
CA HIS A 116 -2.17 25.51 -6.87
C HIS A 116 -1.39 24.37 -7.55
N PRO A 117 -0.76 24.62 -8.72
CA PRO A 117 -0.03 23.59 -9.48
C PRO A 117 1.05 22.86 -8.68
N VAL A 118 1.74 23.55 -7.77
CA VAL A 118 2.74 22.92 -6.88
C VAL A 118 2.14 21.81 -6.02
N VAL A 119 0.89 21.99 -5.57
CA VAL A 119 0.20 20.99 -4.74
C VAL A 119 -0.12 19.74 -5.56
N GLN A 120 -0.51 19.90 -6.84
CA GLN A 120 -0.69 18.75 -7.73
C GLN A 120 0.62 17.98 -7.92
N LYS A 121 1.73 18.69 -8.15
CA LYS A 121 3.07 18.06 -8.27
C LYS A 121 3.47 17.31 -7.00
N ILE A 122 3.12 17.82 -5.83
CA ILE A 122 3.38 17.15 -4.55
C ILE A 122 2.55 15.86 -4.42
N LEU A 123 1.28 15.88 -4.84
CA LEU A 123 0.44 14.67 -4.88
C LEU A 123 1.04 13.62 -5.83
N ASP A 124 1.43 14.03 -7.03
CA ASP A 124 2.06 13.17 -8.04
C ASP A 124 3.40 12.61 -7.52
N TYR A 125 4.23 13.43 -6.90
CA TYR A 125 5.49 13.02 -6.27
C TYR A 125 5.27 11.94 -5.20
N ARG A 126 4.32 12.15 -4.30
CA ARG A 126 3.98 11.18 -3.24
C ARG A 126 3.46 9.88 -3.82
N GLN A 127 2.66 9.97 -4.88
CA GLN A 127 2.15 8.80 -5.60
C GLN A 127 3.29 7.99 -6.21
N LEU A 128 4.19 8.61 -6.98
CA LEU A 128 5.33 7.94 -7.59
C LEU A 128 6.28 7.36 -6.54
N THR A 129 6.56 8.11 -5.47
CA THR A 129 7.40 7.64 -4.37
C THR A 129 6.81 6.42 -3.69
N LYS A 130 5.50 6.40 -3.44
CA LYS A 130 4.81 5.24 -2.87
C LYS A 130 4.86 4.03 -3.81
N LEU A 131 4.64 4.22 -5.11
CA LEU A 131 4.75 3.16 -6.11
C LEU A 131 6.17 2.57 -6.13
N ASN A 132 7.19 3.42 -6.15
CA ASN A 132 8.57 2.98 -6.17
C ASN A 132 8.95 2.21 -4.88
N SER A 133 8.72 2.80 -3.71
CA SER A 133 9.16 2.21 -2.44
C SER A 133 8.38 0.95 -2.07
N THR A 134 7.06 0.95 -2.28
CA THR A 134 6.21 -0.17 -1.84
C THR A 134 6.21 -1.31 -2.85
N TYR A 135 6.19 -1.01 -4.16
CA TYR A 135 6.01 -2.04 -5.18
C TYR A 135 7.30 -2.30 -5.97
N ALA A 136 7.94 -1.30 -6.57
CA ALA A 136 9.14 -1.56 -7.37
C ALA A 136 10.29 -2.11 -6.49
N GLU A 137 10.62 -1.44 -5.41
CA GLU A 137 11.69 -1.87 -4.49
C GLU A 137 11.18 -2.87 -3.45
N GLY A 138 9.99 -2.63 -2.89
CA GLY A 138 9.41 -3.47 -1.85
C GLY A 138 9.14 -4.90 -2.30
N LEU A 139 8.56 -5.12 -3.49
CA LEU A 139 8.32 -6.46 -4.01
C LEU A 139 9.61 -7.18 -4.40
N ALA A 140 10.62 -6.44 -4.89
CA ALA A 140 11.90 -7.02 -5.28
C ALA A 140 12.58 -7.78 -4.15
N ALA A 141 12.39 -7.35 -2.89
CA ALA A 141 12.95 -7.98 -1.70
C ALA A 141 12.33 -9.36 -1.39
N TYR A 142 11.12 -9.63 -1.92
CA TYR A 142 10.42 -10.90 -1.69
C TYR A 142 10.58 -11.90 -2.84
N ILE A 143 11.30 -11.55 -3.90
CA ILE A 143 11.54 -12.47 -5.01
C ILE A 143 12.56 -13.52 -4.58
N SER A 144 12.12 -14.77 -4.49
CA SER A 144 12.92 -15.93 -4.14
C SER A 144 13.88 -16.35 -5.28
N GLU A 145 14.71 -17.36 -5.03
CA GLU A 145 15.69 -17.88 -6.01
C GLU A 145 15.05 -18.44 -7.27
N ASP A 146 13.82 -18.96 -7.16
CA ASP A 146 13.01 -19.46 -8.27
C ASP A 146 12.34 -18.35 -9.12
N GLY A 147 12.57 -17.07 -8.77
CA GLY A 147 11.98 -15.93 -9.44
C GLY A 147 10.53 -15.64 -9.05
N ARG A 148 10.03 -16.27 -7.98
CA ARG A 148 8.65 -16.13 -7.53
C ARG A 148 8.56 -15.40 -6.19
N ILE A 149 7.40 -14.82 -5.93
CA ILE A 149 7.02 -14.28 -4.62
C ILE A 149 6.04 -15.26 -3.98
N HIS A 150 6.43 -15.81 -2.84
CA HIS A 150 5.62 -16.70 -2.02
C HIS A 150 5.04 -15.90 -0.85
N GLY A 151 3.89 -15.27 -1.10
CA GLY A 151 3.16 -14.52 -0.07
C GLY A 151 2.46 -15.45 0.91
N LYS A 152 1.90 -14.87 1.97
CA LYS A 152 1.09 -15.59 2.96
C LYS A 152 -0.35 -15.10 2.93
N PHE A 153 -1.29 -16.03 3.06
CA PHE A 153 -2.71 -15.76 3.12
C PHE A 153 -3.28 -16.12 4.49
N ASN A 154 -3.93 -15.16 5.14
CA ASN A 154 -4.50 -15.35 6.48
C ASN A 154 -6.03 -15.33 6.39
N GLN A 155 -6.68 -16.43 6.81
CA GLN A 155 -8.13 -16.55 6.83
C GLN A 155 -8.77 -15.95 8.08
N THR A 156 -8.03 -15.84 9.19
CA THR A 156 -8.57 -15.54 10.52
C THR A 156 -8.32 -14.13 11.03
N ILE A 157 -7.71 -13.26 10.22
CA ILE A 157 -7.30 -11.92 10.67
C ILE A 157 -8.46 -10.91 10.57
N THR A 158 -9.28 -11.00 9.51
CA THR A 158 -10.34 -10.02 9.26
C THR A 158 -11.66 -10.43 9.91
N ALA A 159 -12.35 -9.51 10.54
CA ALA A 159 -13.68 -9.75 11.08
C ALA A 159 -14.79 -9.89 10.01
N THR A 160 -14.47 -9.58 8.76
CA THR A 160 -15.43 -9.56 7.64
C THR A 160 -15.43 -10.84 6.79
N GLY A 161 -14.62 -11.86 7.15
CA GLY A 161 -14.44 -13.07 6.35
C GLY A 161 -13.57 -12.87 5.10
N ARG A 162 -12.97 -11.70 4.91
CA ARG A 162 -11.98 -11.49 3.84
C ARG A 162 -10.66 -12.17 4.19
N ILE A 163 -9.95 -12.66 3.18
CA ILE A 163 -8.58 -13.14 3.34
C ILE A 163 -7.66 -11.92 3.32
N SER A 164 -6.70 -11.87 4.22
CA SER A 164 -5.61 -10.88 4.16
C SER A 164 -4.34 -11.49 3.58
N SER A 165 -3.59 -10.71 2.83
CA SER A 165 -2.29 -11.10 2.26
C SER A 165 -1.15 -10.35 2.95
N THR A 166 -0.08 -11.09 3.26
CA THR A 166 1.13 -10.54 3.90
C THR A 166 2.38 -11.16 3.29
N GLU A 167 3.52 -10.54 3.48
CA GLU A 167 4.84 -11.03 3.06
C GLU A 167 5.00 -11.34 1.55
N PRO A 168 4.64 -10.42 0.65
CA PRO A 168 4.09 -9.07 0.82
C PRO A 168 2.57 -9.01 0.72
N ASN A 169 1.97 -7.83 1.00
CA ASN A 169 0.56 -7.60 0.74
C ASN A 169 0.33 -7.28 -0.75
N LEU A 170 -0.02 -8.29 -1.54
CA LEU A 170 -0.30 -8.17 -2.97
C LEU A 170 -1.71 -7.61 -3.28
N GLN A 171 -2.60 -7.55 -2.28
CA GLN A 171 -3.97 -7.04 -2.49
C GLN A 171 -4.04 -5.52 -2.65
N ASN A 172 -2.98 -4.80 -2.25
CA ASN A 172 -2.94 -3.34 -2.28
C ASN A 172 -2.31 -2.77 -3.55
N ILE A 173 -2.01 -3.58 -4.57
CA ILE A 173 -1.49 -3.10 -5.86
C ILE A 173 -2.56 -2.19 -6.49
N PRO A 174 -2.23 -0.93 -6.85
CA PRO A 174 -3.22 0.06 -7.27
C PRO A 174 -3.64 -0.11 -8.74
N VAL A 175 -4.30 -1.20 -9.07
CA VAL A 175 -4.71 -1.59 -10.43
C VAL A 175 -5.66 -0.59 -11.13
N ARG A 176 -6.22 0.37 -10.38
CA ARG A 176 -7.05 1.44 -10.97
C ARG A 176 -6.24 2.55 -11.63
N MET A 177 -4.97 2.65 -11.29
CA MET A 177 -4.04 3.65 -11.83
C MET A 177 -3.26 3.04 -12.99
N GLU A 178 -3.04 3.82 -14.06
CA GLU A 178 -2.27 3.37 -15.22
C GLU A 178 -0.87 2.86 -14.84
N LEU A 179 -0.14 3.63 -14.04
CA LEU A 179 1.17 3.24 -13.52
C LEU A 179 1.11 2.01 -12.61
N GLY A 180 0.07 1.87 -11.81
CA GLY A 180 -0.11 0.70 -10.95
C GLY A 180 -0.43 -0.58 -11.72
N ARG A 181 -0.99 -0.48 -12.92
CA ARG A 181 -1.24 -1.64 -13.79
C ARG A 181 0.02 -2.18 -14.48
N GLN A 182 1.11 -1.44 -14.43
CA GLN A 182 2.39 -1.86 -15.01
C GLN A 182 3.22 -2.73 -14.05
N ILE A 183 2.80 -2.84 -12.79
CA ILE A 183 3.38 -3.73 -11.78
C ILE A 183 3.00 -5.17 -12.08
#